data_3f0976f384883cf171bbd6aa84faacb2
#
_entry.id   3f0976f384883cf171bbd6aa84faacb2
#
_cell.length_a   1.000
_cell.length_b   1.000
_cell.length_c   1.000
_cell.angle_alpha   90.00
_cell.angle_beta   90.00
_cell.angle_gamma   90.00
#
_symmetry.space_group_name_H-M   'P 1'
#
loop_
_entity.id
_entity.type
_entity.pdbx_description
1 polymer ?
#
loop_
_entity_poly.entity_id
_entity_poly.type
_entity_poly.pdbx_seq_one_letter_code
_entity_poly.pdbx_strand_id
1 'polypeptide(L)'
;EITALHGTDRIEQVTIGDIKTKETQTIDVDAVIVNFGFVSSLGPIAEWGLNIEGGSIVVDSRMQTNIPGIFAAGDITTYPGKLKLIAVGFGEAPTAINNAKVYIDPDARLSPGHSSNMKL
;
A
#
# COMPACT_ATOMS: atom_id res chain seq x y z
N GLU A 1 -2.58 -16.64 18.45
CA GLU A 1 -2.76 -16.92 17.01
C GLU A 1 -3.88 -17.93 16.77
N ILE A 2 -4.53 -17.89 15.60
CA ILE A 2 -5.43 -18.96 15.18
C ILE A 2 -4.56 -20.10 14.68
N THR A 3 -4.77 -21.30 15.22
CA THR A 3 -3.99 -22.50 14.89
C THR A 3 -4.78 -23.52 14.07
N ALA A 4 -6.10 -23.53 14.18
CA ALA A 4 -6.95 -24.40 13.38
C ALA A 4 -8.37 -23.82 13.22
N LEU A 5 -9.01 -24.16 12.11
CA LEU A 5 -10.43 -23.94 11.85
C LEU A 5 -11.12 -25.30 11.74
N HIS A 6 -12.29 -25.44 12.34
CA HIS A 6 -13.05 -26.68 12.37
C HIS A 6 -14.45 -26.45 11.81
N GLY A 7 -14.99 -27.48 11.15
CA GLY A 7 -16.29 -27.51 10.52
C GLY A 7 -16.26 -28.35 9.25
N THR A 8 -17.42 -28.58 8.64
CA THR A 8 -17.57 -29.34 7.40
C THR A 8 -18.00 -28.38 6.27
N ASP A 9 -19.29 -28.05 6.20
CA ASP A 9 -19.84 -27.14 5.19
C ASP A 9 -19.71 -25.66 5.60
N ARG A 10 -19.52 -25.41 6.89
CA ARG A 10 -19.31 -24.07 7.48
C ARG A 10 -18.32 -24.15 8.64
N ILE A 11 -17.80 -23.00 9.04
CA ILE A 11 -16.99 -22.88 10.25
C ILE A 11 -17.93 -23.06 11.46
N GLU A 12 -17.50 -23.90 12.41
CA GLU A 12 -18.20 -24.18 13.64
C GLU A 12 -17.36 -23.85 14.87
N GLN A 13 -16.03 -24.04 14.77
CA GLN A 13 -15.11 -23.77 15.88
C GLN A 13 -13.79 -23.23 15.35
N VAL A 14 -13.08 -22.52 16.23
CA VAL A 14 -11.71 -22.05 16.00
C VAL A 14 -10.84 -22.43 17.20
N THR A 15 -9.63 -22.95 16.93
CA THR A 15 -8.61 -23.15 17.95
C THR A 15 -7.66 -21.96 17.96
N ILE A 16 -7.53 -21.36 19.14
CA ILE A 16 -6.64 -20.21 19.41
C ILE A 16 -5.48 -20.72 20.25
N GLY A 17 -4.25 -20.39 19.86
CA GLY A 17 -3.03 -20.68 20.61
C GLY A 17 -2.39 -19.42 21.18
N ASP A 18 -1.96 -19.49 22.43
CA ASP A 18 -1.09 -18.48 23.00
C ASP A 18 0.34 -18.67 22.48
N ILE A 19 0.93 -17.59 21.94
CA ILE A 19 2.26 -17.65 21.31
C ILE A 19 3.36 -17.93 22.34
N LYS A 20 3.17 -17.49 23.60
CA LYS A 20 4.17 -17.61 24.66
C LYS A 20 4.03 -18.92 25.44
N THR A 21 2.83 -19.22 25.92
CA THR A 21 2.57 -20.40 26.76
C THR A 21 2.37 -21.68 25.96
N LYS A 22 2.05 -21.54 24.67
CA LYS A 22 1.69 -22.66 23.77
C LYS A 22 0.39 -23.38 24.16
N GLU A 23 -0.33 -22.84 25.13
CA GLU A 23 -1.65 -23.36 25.49
C GLU A 23 -2.64 -23.06 24.36
N THR A 24 -3.57 -23.98 24.13
CA THR A 24 -4.59 -23.86 23.10
C THR A 24 -5.98 -23.90 23.70
N GLN A 25 -6.89 -23.15 23.12
CA GLN A 25 -8.32 -23.16 23.46
C GLN A 25 -9.14 -23.26 22.18
N THR A 26 -10.15 -24.13 22.19
CA THR A 26 -11.13 -24.19 21.11
C THR A 26 -12.42 -23.49 21.54
N ILE A 27 -12.93 -22.62 20.70
CA ILE A 27 -14.17 -21.85 20.93
C ILE A 27 -15.15 -22.06 19.77
N ASP A 28 -16.44 -22.07 20.07
CA ASP A 28 -17.49 -22.10 19.05
C ASP A 28 -17.63 -20.75 18.38
N VAL A 29 -17.77 -20.75 17.05
CA VAL A 29 -17.91 -19.53 16.24
C VAL A 29 -18.83 -19.80 15.05
N ASP A 30 -19.56 -18.76 14.61
CA ASP A 30 -20.37 -18.82 13.39
C ASP A 30 -19.62 -18.24 12.19
N ALA A 31 -18.63 -17.38 12.44
CA ALA A 31 -17.81 -16.74 11.41
C ALA A 31 -16.44 -16.33 11.94
N VAL A 32 -15.45 -16.21 11.05
CA VAL A 32 -14.12 -15.67 11.35
C VAL A 32 -13.82 -14.54 10.41
N ILE A 33 -13.54 -13.34 10.95
CA ILE A 33 -13.10 -12.17 10.19
C ILE A 33 -11.59 -12.06 10.33
N VAL A 34 -10.89 -12.13 9.20
CA VAL A 34 -9.42 -12.10 9.15
C VAL A 34 -8.93 -10.71 8.80
N ASN A 35 -8.28 -10.04 9.75
CA ASN A 35 -7.71 -8.70 9.60
C ASN A 35 -6.25 -8.67 10.06
N PHE A 36 -5.42 -9.60 9.57
CA PHE A 36 -4.01 -9.72 9.97
C PHE A 36 -3.08 -8.69 9.31
N GLY A 37 -3.62 -7.75 8.51
CA GLY A 37 -2.85 -6.79 7.75
C GLY A 37 -2.39 -7.35 6.41
N PHE A 38 -1.42 -6.66 5.81
CA PHE A 38 -0.91 -7.01 4.48
C PHE A 38 0.59 -7.30 4.55
N VAL A 39 1.02 -8.32 3.85
CA VAL A 39 2.43 -8.53 3.50
C VAL A 39 2.59 -8.00 2.09
N SER A 40 3.24 -6.83 1.94
CA SER A 40 3.53 -6.27 0.63
C SER A 40 4.72 -6.99 0.00
N SER A 41 4.55 -7.41 -1.25
CA SER A 41 5.63 -7.90 -2.10
C SER A 41 5.59 -7.12 -3.40
N LEU A 42 6.76 -6.67 -3.87
CA LEU A 42 6.87 -5.98 -5.15
C LEU A 42 6.71 -6.94 -6.33
N GLY A 43 6.79 -8.27 -6.09
CA GLY A 43 6.71 -9.26 -7.16
C GLY A 43 7.67 -8.93 -8.31
N PRO A 44 7.22 -9.06 -9.57
CA PRO A 44 8.06 -8.76 -10.75
C PRO A 44 8.60 -7.34 -10.82
N ILE A 45 7.96 -6.36 -10.12
CA ILE A 45 8.41 -4.96 -10.09
C ILE A 45 9.81 -4.84 -9.49
N ALA A 46 10.19 -5.74 -8.58
CA ALA A 46 11.53 -5.77 -7.98
C ALA A 46 12.65 -5.95 -9.01
N GLU A 47 12.33 -6.53 -10.18
CA GLU A 47 13.30 -6.83 -11.25
C GLU A 47 13.37 -5.70 -12.32
N TRP A 48 12.59 -4.65 -12.18
CA TRP A 48 12.55 -3.55 -13.16
C TRP A 48 13.73 -2.59 -13.08
N GLY A 49 14.66 -2.78 -12.13
CA GLY A 49 15.81 -1.89 -11.94
C GLY A 49 15.48 -0.61 -11.14
N LEU A 50 14.36 -0.62 -10.43
CA LEU A 50 13.99 0.46 -9.51
C LEU A 50 14.90 0.43 -8.28
N ASN A 51 15.19 1.61 -7.72
CA ASN A 51 15.83 1.70 -6.41
C ASN A 51 14.84 1.26 -5.33
N ILE A 52 15.22 0.23 -4.57
CA ILE A 52 14.37 -0.36 -3.53
C ILE A 52 15.11 -0.27 -2.19
N GLU A 53 14.44 0.27 -1.18
CA GLU A 53 14.91 0.30 0.21
C GLU A 53 13.82 -0.25 1.14
N GLY A 54 14.20 -1.20 2.00
CA GLY A 54 13.27 -1.83 2.96
C GLY A 54 12.01 -2.43 2.32
N GLY A 55 12.14 -2.97 1.09
CA GLY A 55 11.01 -3.52 0.34
C GLY A 55 10.06 -2.48 -0.26
N SER A 56 10.45 -1.21 -0.31
CA SER A 56 9.67 -0.10 -0.87
C SER A 56 10.44 0.62 -1.98
N ILE A 57 9.73 1.17 -2.95
CA ILE A 57 10.29 1.90 -4.09
C ILE A 57 10.73 3.29 -3.64
N VAL A 58 11.99 3.65 -3.88
CA VAL A 58 12.51 4.98 -3.58
C VAL A 58 11.96 5.98 -4.59
N VAL A 59 11.40 7.08 -4.09
CA VAL A 59 10.90 8.20 -4.92
C VAL A 59 11.40 9.54 -4.41
N ASP A 60 11.42 10.53 -5.29
CA ASP A 60 11.68 11.93 -4.93
C ASP A 60 10.40 12.66 -4.47
N SER A 61 10.51 13.98 -4.20
CA SER A 61 9.35 14.81 -3.80
C SER A 61 8.29 14.97 -4.88
N ARG A 62 8.57 14.56 -6.12
CA ARG A 62 7.64 14.53 -7.24
C ARG A 62 7.02 13.15 -7.43
N MET A 63 7.29 12.21 -6.53
CA MET A 63 6.90 10.80 -6.62
C MET A 63 7.52 10.09 -7.84
N GLN A 64 8.64 10.60 -8.38
CA GLN A 64 9.37 10.03 -9.49
C GLN A 64 10.40 9.03 -8.98
N THR A 65 10.52 7.89 -9.64
CA THR A 65 11.54 6.88 -9.36
C THR A 65 12.87 7.22 -10.06
N ASN A 66 13.89 6.38 -9.87
CA ASN A 66 15.14 6.48 -10.62
C ASN A 66 14.99 6.21 -12.12
N ILE A 67 13.90 5.58 -12.56
CA ILE A 67 13.62 5.32 -13.97
C ILE A 67 12.70 6.40 -14.49
N PRO A 68 13.14 7.20 -15.51
CA PRO A 68 12.30 8.24 -16.09
C PRO A 68 10.97 7.70 -16.62
N GLY A 69 9.87 8.40 -16.33
CA GLY A 69 8.52 8.02 -16.73
C GLY A 69 7.84 7.04 -15.78
N ILE A 70 8.52 6.53 -14.75
CA ILE A 70 7.91 5.70 -13.71
C ILE A 70 7.75 6.52 -12.44
N PHE A 71 6.51 6.57 -11.95
CA PHE A 71 6.11 7.23 -10.71
C PHE A 71 5.48 6.19 -9.77
N ALA A 72 5.62 6.39 -8.47
CA ALA A 72 4.99 5.52 -7.48
C ALA A 72 4.45 6.34 -6.31
N ALA A 73 3.34 5.88 -5.69
CA ALA A 73 2.69 6.55 -4.58
C ALA A 73 2.08 5.52 -3.62
N GLY A 74 1.81 5.92 -2.39
CA GLY A 74 1.21 5.09 -1.36
C GLY A 74 2.23 4.27 -0.58
N ASP A 75 1.77 3.24 0.10
CA ASP A 75 2.57 2.44 1.04
C ASP A 75 3.72 1.66 0.39
N ILE A 76 3.67 1.50 -0.94
CA ILE A 76 4.73 0.86 -1.73
C ILE A 76 5.99 1.74 -1.85
N THR A 77 5.90 3.03 -1.53
CA THR A 77 6.99 3.99 -1.70
C THR A 77 7.73 4.29 -0.42
N THR A 78 8.98 4.77 -0.57
CA THR A 78 9.79 5.31 0.53
C THR A 78 10.56 6.56 0.09
N TYR A 79 10.73 7.49 1.03
CA TYR A 79 11.54 8.70 0.96
C TYR A 79 11.78 9.22 2.38
N PRO A 80 12.75 10.12 2.62
CA PRO A 80 12.99 10.67 3.96
C PRO A 80 11.72 11.28 4.58
N GLY A 81 11.33 10.80 5.77
CA GLY A 81 10.11 11.24 6.46
C GLY A 81 8.80 10.58 6.02
N LYS A 82 8.86 9.55 5.19
CA LYS A 82 7.68 8.79 4.77
C LYS A 82 6.93 8.19 5.94
N LEU A 83 5.60 8.41 5.97
CA LEU A 83 4.66 7.71 6.83
C LEU A 83 3.75 6.81 5.98
N LYS A 84 3.61 5.54 6.37
CA LYS A 84 2.70 4.58 5.71
C LYS A 84 1.28 4.77 6.24
N LEU A 85 0.60 5.80 5.74
CA LEU A 85 -0.77 6.15 6.08
C LEU A 85 -1.59 6.36 4.81
N ILE A 86 -2.84 5.94 4.81
CA ILE A 86 -3.77 6.14 3.70
C ILE A 86 -3.85 7.63 3.31
N ALA A 87 -3.93 8.53 4.30
CA ALA A 87 -3.98 9.97 4.07
C ALA A 87 -2.74 10.52 3.33
N VAL A 88 -1.55 9.97 3.62
CA VAL A 88 -0.31 10.33 2.91
C VAL A 88 -0.38 9.84 1.46
N GLY A 89 -0.82 8.62 1.22
CA GLY A 89 -1.00 8.07 -0.13
C GLY A 89 -1.98 8.88 -0.98
N PHE A 90 -3.05 9.40 -0.39
CA PHE A 90 -3.99 10.32 -1.07
C PHE A 90 -3.34 11.64 -1.48
N GLY A 91 -2.36 12.15 -0.75
CA GLY A 91 -1.59 13.34 -1.13
C GLY A 91 -0.51 13.03 -2.20
N GLU A 92 0.09 11.86 -2.12
CA GLU A 92 1.13 11.42 -3.06
C GLU A 92 0.57 11.11 -4.46
N ALA A 93 -0.59 10.48 -4.55
CA ALA A 93 -1.19 10.12 -5.83
C ALA A 93 -1.41 11.32 -6.77
N PRO A 94 -2.06 12.43 -6.35
CA PRO A 94 -2.17 13.61 -7.20
C PRO A 94 -0.81 14.26 -7.50
N THR A 95 0.16 14.19 -6.57
CA THR A 95 1.52 14.66 -6.82
C THR A 95 2.17 13.85 -7.94
N ALA A 96 2.09 12.53 -7.89
CA ALA A 96 2.61 11.64 -8.93
C ALA A 96 1.96 11.93 -10.30
N ILE A 97 0.63 12.00 -10.36
CA ILE A 97 -0.11 12.20 -11.61
C ILE A 97 0.18 13.55 -12.25
N ASN A 98 0.24 14.65 -11.47
CA ASN A 98 0.53 15.96 -12.03
C ASN A 98 1.98 16.05 -12.51
N ASN A 99 2.94 15.42 -11.84
CA ASN A 99 4.32 15.36 -12.31
C ASN A 99 4.47 14.44 -13.54
N ALA A 100 3.75 13.34 -13.61
CA ALA A 100 3.71 12.49 -14.81
C ALA A 100 3.13 13.25 -16.02
N LYS A 101 2.08 14.05 -15.81
CA LYS A 101 1.54 14.93 -16.85
C LYS A 101 2.58 15.89 -17.41
N VAL A 102 3.32 16.59 -16.54
CA VAL A 102 4.37 17.52 -16.95
C VAL A 102 5.55 16.80 -17.60
N TYR A 103 5.82 15.55 -17.18
CA TYR A 103 6.83 14.72 -17.85
C TYR A 103 6.46 14.39 -19.31
N ILE A 104 5.16 14.16 -19.58
CA ILE A 104 4.66 13.88 -20.94
C ILE A 104 4.54 15.17 -21.77
N ASP A 105 4.06 16.24 -21.14
CA ASP A 105 3.84 17.55 -21.75
C ASP A 105 4.48 18.65 -20.88
N PRO A 106 5.72 19.07 -21.20
CA PRO A 106 6.44 20.08 -20.42
C PRO A 106 5.75 21.45 -20.33
N ASP A 107 4.85 21.76 -21.27
CA ASP A 107 4.07 23.00 -21.27
C ASP A 107 2.80 22.90 -20.41
N ALA A 108 2.47 21.71 -19.93
CA ALA A 108 1.32 21.49 -19.06
C ALA A 108 1.52 22.16 -17.69
N ARG A 109 0.44 22.71 -17.14
CA ARG A 109 0.45 23.23 -15.77
C ARG A 109 0.61 22.10 -14.78
N LEU A 110 1.58 22.17 -13.87
CA LEU A 110 1.80 21.21 -12.79
C LEU A 110 0.59 21.16 -11.85
N SER A 111 0.09 22.32 -11.42
CA SER A 111 -1.10 22.41 -10.57
C SER A 111 -2.36 22.69 -11.41
N PRO A 112 -3.44 21.93 -11.25
CA PRO A 112 -4.69 22.16 -12.00
C PRO A 112 -5.39 23.47 -11.63
N GLY A 113 -4.99 24.11 -10.51
CA GLY A 113 -5.65 25.30 -9.97
C GLY A 113 -6.89 24.95 -9.15
N HIS A 114 -7.65 25.97 -8.75
CA HIS A 114 -8.87 25.79 -7.99
C HIS A 114 -10.08 25.61 -8.92
N SER A 115 -11.02 24.74 -8.54
CA SER A 115 -12.26 24.48 -9.29
C SER A 115 -13.08 25.76 -9.51
N SER A 116 -12.99 26.72 -8.59
CA SER A 116 -13.65 28.04 -8.72
C SER A 116 -13.14 28.89 -9.89
N ASN A 117 -11.97 28.56 -10.44
CA ASN A 117 -11.37 29.25 -11.57
C ASN A 117 -11.60 28.51 -12.91
N MET A 118 -12.28 27.38 -12.91
CA MET A 118 -12.68 26.68 -14.12
C MET A 118 -13.82 27.42 -14.78
N LYS A 119 -13.64 27.81 -16.05
CA LYS A 119 -14.77 28.24 -16.89
C LYS A 119 -15.46 26.97 -17.37
N LEU A 120 -16.71 26.81 -16.94
CA LEU A 120 -17.63 25.79 -17.45
C LEU A 120 -18.02 26.11 -18.90
#